data_24b6c48e1ca8b79c946d9ea7d0387407
#
_entry.id   24b6c48e1ca8b79c946d9ea7d0387407
#
_cell.length_a   1.000
_cell.length_b   1.000
_cell.length_c   1.000
_cell.angle_alpha   90.00
_cell.angle_beta   90.00
_cell.angle_gamma   90.00
#
_symmetry.space_group_name_H-M   'P 1'
#
loop_
_entity.id
_entity.type
_entity.pdbx_description
1 polymer ?
#
loop_
_entity_poly.entity_id
_entity_poly.type
_entity_poly.pdbx_seq_one_letter_code
_entity_poly.pdbx_strand_id
1 'polypeptide(L)'
;MNKLIAQIEKGKPFFEKISRNIYLRAIRDGFIASMPVILFSSIFLLIAFVPNIFGFNWSEEVVGMLMKPYNYTMGVVALLVAGTTAKSLTDSVNRDLESTNQINFLSTMLASITGFLILASDAIEGGFASGFLGTKGLLSAFVSAFVIVNIYKVCVKNNVSIRMPDEVPPNISQVFKDLIPFTLSIVTLYVLDIIVRNTVGTSVAEAIGTLLAPLFTAA
;
A
#
# COMPACT_ATOMS: atom_id res chain seq x y z
N MET A 1 -6.61 -27.95 30.44
CA MET A 1 -6.66 -28.12 28.97
C MET A 1 -8.04 -27.76 28.41
N ASN A 2 -9.15 -28.24 28.96
CA ASN A 2 -10.52 -27.98 28.45
C ASN A 2 -10.98 -26.49 28.47
N LYS A 3 -10.55 -25.66 29.43
CA LYS A 3 -10.91 -24.21 29.46
C LYS A 3 -10.23 -23.42 28.34
N LEU A 4 -8.99 -23.74 27.99
CA LEU A 4 -8.26 -23.12 26.88
C LEU A 4 -8.88 -23.50 25.52
N ILE A 5 -9.25 -24.75 25.35
CA ILE A 5 -9.93 -25.23 24.15
C ILE A 5 -11.28 -24.54 23.97
N ALA A 6 -12.08 -24.43 25.03
CA ALA A 6 -13.36 -23.74 25.00
C ALA A 6 -13.25 -22.22 24.72
N GLN A 7 -12.16 -21.56 25.15
CA GLN A 7 -11.89 -20.16 24.81
C GLN A 7 -11.48 -19.99 23.33
N ILE A 8 -10.67 -20.91 22.81
CA ILE A 8 -10.27 -20.94 21.39
C ILE A 8 -11.49 -21.21 20.51
N GLU A 9 -12.36 -22.13 20.91
CA GLU A 9 -13.60 -22.44 20.18
C GLU A 9 -14.59 -21.25 20.17
N LYS A 10 -14.71 -20.50 21.25
CA LYS A 10 -15.49 -19.25 21.29
C LYS A 10 -14.93 -18.16 20.42
N GLY A 11 -13.60 -18.11 20.25
CA GLY A 11 -12.92 -17.15 19.36
C GLY A 11 -13.00 -17.53 17.86
N LYS A 12 -13.22 -18.81 17.54
CA LYS A 12 -13.20 -19.34 16.18
C LYS A 12 -14.08 -18.55 15.18
N PRO A 13 -15.37 -18.25 15.46
CA PRO A 13 -16.21 -17.49 14.55
C PRO A 13 -15.72 -16.04 14.33
N PHE A 14 -15.10 -15.43 15.33
CA PHE A 14 -14.49 -14.11 15.20
C PHE A 14 -13.25 -14.16 14.27
N PHE A 15 -12.36 -15.12 14.48
CA PHE A 15 -11.19 -15.30 13.62
C PHE A 15 -11.58 -15.70 12.18
N GLU A 16 -12.62 -16.51 12.00
CA GLU A 16 -13.14 -16.82 10.66
C GLU A 16 -13.72 -15.59 9.97
N LYS A 17 -14.45 -14.73 10.66
CA LYS A 17 -14.97 -13.49 10.10
C LYS A 17 -13.86 -12.53 9.70
N ILE A 18 -12.79 -12.43 10.50
CA ILE A 18 -11.59 -11.65 10.19
C ILE A 18 -10.89 -12.22 8.96
N SER A 19 -10.63 -13.52 8.91
CA SER A 19 -9.90 -14.16 7.80
C SER A 19 -10.66 -14.14 6.46
N ARG A 20 -11.99 -14.01 6.50
CA ARG A 20 -12.85 -13.85 5.31
C ARG A 20 -12.96 -12.41 4.81
N ASN A 21 -12.51 -11.42 5.60
CA ASN A 21 -12.56 -10.03 5.19
C ASN A 21 -11.56 -9.76 4.07
N ILE A 22 -12.06 -9.29 2.92
CA ILE A 22 -11.24 -9.05 1.71
C ILE A 22 -10.16 -7.98 1.93
N TYR A 23 -10.41 -6.98 2.77
CA TYR A 23 -9.44 -5.92 3.09
C TYR A 23 -8.29 -6.44 3.94
N LEU A 24 -8.58 -7.23 4.98
CA LEU A 24 -7.55 -7.83 5.83
C LEU A 24 -6.73 -8.86 5.06
N ARG A 25 -7.38 -9.60 4.16
CA ARG A 25 -6.68 -10.49 3.24
C ARG A 25 -5.75 -9.71 2.31
N ALA A 26 -6.22 -8.60 1.75
CA ALA A 26 -5.42 -7.76 0.86
C ALA A 26 -4.19 -7.17 1.57
N ILE A 27 -4.32 -6.74 2.83
CA ILE A 27 -3.17 -6.32 3.65
C ILE A 27 -2.17 -7.47 3.77
N ARG A 28 -2.61 -8.63 4.25
CA ARG A 28 -1.74 -9.82 4.42
C ARG A 28 -1.03 -10.18 3.13
N ASP A 29 -1.79 -10.32 2.03
CA ASP A 29 -1.27 -10.79 0.75
C ASP A 29 -0.36 -9.73 0.10
N GLY A 30 -0.65 -8.43 0.31
CA GLY A 30 0.19 -7.32 -0.09
C GLY A 30 1.55 -7.32 0.62
N PHE A 31 1.56 -7.60 1.93
CA PHE A 31 2.81 -7.79 2.68
C PHE A 31 3.59 -9.02 2.18
N ILE A 32 2.92 -10.15 2.00
CA ILE A 32 3.57 -11.38 1.50
C ILE A 32 4.21 -11.12 0.13
N ALA A 33 3.52 -10.42 -0.77
CA ALA A 33 4.08 -10.05 -2.07
C ALA A 33 5.31 -9.14 -1.97
N SER A 34 5.42 -8.34 -0.91
CA SER A 34 6.56 -7.45 -0.65
C SER A 34 7.70 -8.12 0.14
N MET A 35 7.51 -9.35 0.65
CA MET A 35 8.52 -10.05 1.45
C MET A 35 9.89 -10.19 0.79
N PRO A 36 10.02 -10.49 -0.52
CA PRO A 36 11.33 -10.59 -1.15
C PRO A 36 12.16 -9.31 -1.01
N VAL A 37 11.51 -8.14 -1.12
CA VAL A 37 12.17 -6.83 -0.96
C VAL A 37 12.61 -6.62 0.50
N ILE A 38 11.76 -6.99 1.46
CA ILE A 38 12.04 -6.89 2.89
C ILE A 38 13.21 -7.80 3.28
N LEU A 39 13.20 -9.05 2.81
CA LEU A 39 14.27 -10.02 3.08
C LEU A 39 15.59 -9.58 2.46
N PHE A 40 15.58 -9.11 1.21
CA PHE A 40 16.76 -8.53 0.56
C PHE A 40 17.33 -7.36 1.38
N SER A 41 16.48 -6.47 1.81
CA SER A 41 16.84 -5.32 2.66
C SER A 41 17.52 -5.76 3.96
N SER A 42 16.99 -6.79 4.61
CA SER A 42 17.50 -7.33 5.88
C SER A 42 18.92 -7.90 5.76
N ILE A 43 19.29 -8.46 4.60
CA ILE A 43 20.64 -8.98 4.37
C ILE A 43 21.67 -7.85 4.51
N PHE A 44 21.42 -6.70 3.90
CA PHE A 44 22.33 -5.56 3.99
C PHE A 44 22.43 -4.98 5.41
N LEU A 45 21.31 -4.96 6.13
CA LEU A 45 21.28 -4.55 7.54
C LEU A 45 22.15 -5.49 8.40
N LEU A 46 22.02 -6.81 8.20
CA LEU A 46 22.83 -7.79 8.92
C LEU A 46 24.33 -7.65 8.61
N ILE A 47 24.70 -7.49 7.34
CA ILE A 47 26.09 -7.30 6.93
C ILE A 47 26.67 -6.01 7.57
N ALA A 48 25.86 -4.95 7.63
CA ALA A 48 26.31 -3.67 8.19
C ALA A 48 26.54 -3.72 9.70
N PHE A 49 25.73 -4.44 10.48
CA PHE A 49 25.72 -4.31 11.94
C PHE A 49 26.11 -5.57 12.71
N VAL A 50 25.95 -6.77 12.17
CA VAL A 50 26.34 -8.01 12.87
C VAL A 50 27.83 -8.10 13.20
N PRO A 51 28.76 -7.63 12.34
CA PRO A 51 30.18 -7.63 12.68
C PRO A 51 30.53 -6.83 13.96
N ASN A 52 29.74 -5.82 14.29
CA ASN A 52 29.97 -5.01 15.50
C ASN A 52 29.85 -5.85 16.78
N ILE A 53 29.04 -6.92 16.77
CA ILE A 53 28.88 -7.84 17.91
C ILE A 53 30.18 -8.61 18.17
N PHE A 54 30.97 -8.83 17.12
CA PHE A 54 32.26 -9.54 17.18
C PHE A 54 33.45 -8.57 17.33
N GLY A 55 33.19 -7.27 17.61
CA GLY A 55 34.22 -6.28 17.77
C GLY A 55 34.82 -5.73 16.47
N PHE A 56 34.28 -6.10 15.32
CA PHE A 56 34.68 -5.56 14.03
C PHE A 56 33.72 -4.46 13.61
N ASN A 57 34.22 -3.24 13.45
CA ASN A 57 33.43 -2.10 13.00
C ASN A 57 33.85 -1.68 11.59
N TRP A 58 32.87 -1.58 10.70
CA TRP A 58 33.06 -0.99 9.38
C TRP A 58 33.37 0.52 9.52
N SER A 59 34.10 1.07 8.55
CA SER A 59 34.19 2.53 8.43
C SER A 59 32.81 3.12 8.09
N GLU A 60 32.59 4.39 8.43
CA GLU A 60 31.32 5.09 8.14
C GLU A 60 31.00 5.09 6.64
N GLU A 61 32.02 5.18 5.78
CA GLU A 61 31.87 5.11 4.34
C GLU A 61 31.32 3.75 3.89
N VAL A 62 31.86 2.65 4.41
CA VAL A 62 31.39 1.29 4.11
C VAL A 62 29.99 1.06 4.62
N VAL A 63 29.67 1.52 5.83
CA VAL A 63 28.31 1.47 6.37
C VAL A 63 27.35 2.23 5.46
N GLY A 64 27.72 3.44 5.00
CA GLY A 64 26.92 4.22 4.06
C GLY A 64 26.64 3.47 2.75
N MET A 65 27.66 2.79 2.18
CA MET A 65 27.51 1.97 0.99
C MET A 65 26.56 0.77 1.23
N LEU A 66 26.71 0.07 2.36
CA LEU A 66 25.86 -1.07 2.73
C LEU A 66 24.41 -0.66 3.02
N MET A 67 24.21 0.52 3.60
CA MET A 67 22.88 1.04 3.90
C MET A 67 22.14 1.60 2.67
N LYS A 68 22.82 1.86 1.56
CA LYS A 68 22.17 2.36 0.34
C LYS A 68 21.09 1.41 -0.18
N PRO A 69 21.32 0.10 -0.40
CA PRO A 69 20.27 -0.83 -0.79
C PRO A 69 19.12 -0.90 0.24
N TYR A 70 19.43 -0.86 1.53
CA TYR A 70 18.43 -0.81 2.59
C TYR A 70 17.50 0.40 2.46
N ASN A 71 18.06 1.59 2.27
CA ASN A 71 17.29 2.83 2.16
C ASN A 71 16.40 2.85 0.90
N TYR A 72 16.85 2.26 -0.21
CA TYR A 72 16.09 2.18 -1.46
C TYR A 72 15.10 1.02 -1.53
N THR A 73 15.05 0.17 -0.52
CA THR A 73 14.08 -0.93 -0.38
C THR A 73 13.17 -0.71 0.81
N MET A 74 13.68 -0.81 2.03
CA MET A 74 12.90 -0.62 3.25
C MET A 74 12.45 0.84 3.45
N GLY A 75 13.26 1.80 2.98
CA GLY A 75 12.93 3.24 3.01
C GLY A 75 11.73 3.62 2.14
N VAL A 76 11.34 2.77 1.18
CA VAL A 76 10.19 2.97 0.30
C VAL A 76 9.19 1.81 0.35
N VAL A 77 9.24 0.98 1.39
CA VAL A 77 8.42 -0.24 1.48
C VAL A 77 6.92 0.04 1.44
N ALA A 78 6.45 1.13 2.03
CA ALA A 78 5.03 1.48 2.00
C ALA A 78 4.53 1.80 0.59
N LEU A 79 5.38 2.39 -0.26
CA LEU A 79 5.06 2.63 -1.66
C LEU A 79 4.81 1.31 -2.42
N LEU A 80 5.66 0.31 -2.18
CA LEU A 80 5.51 -1.02 -2.76
C LEU A 80 4.28 -1.74 -2.20
N VAL A 81 4.05 -1.65 -0.90
CA VAL A 81 2.90 -2.24 -0.22
C VAL A 81 1.58 -1.60 -0.68
N ALA A 82 1.55 -0.28 -0.98
CA ALA A 82 0.38 0.37 -1.57
C ALA A 82 -0.04 -0.32 -2.87
N GLY A 83 0.92 -0.55 -3.77
CA GLY A 83 0.67 -1.21 -5.05
C GLY A 83 0.26 -2.68 -4.89
N THR A 84 1.00 -3.46 -4.09
CA THR A 84 0.73 -4.90 -3.90
C THR A 84 -0.58 -5.15 -3.16
N THR A 85 -0.95 -4.30 -2.20
CA THR A 85 -2.24 -4.37 -1.51
C THR A 85 -3.40 -4.04 -2.46
N ALA A 86 -3.26 -3.00 -3.30
CA ALA A 86 -4.27 -2.67 -4.32
C ALA A 86 -4.46 -3.83 -5.31
N LYS A 87 -3.38 -4.43 -5.79
CA LYS A 87 -3.42 -5.62 -6.65
C LYS A 87 -4.17 -6.77 -5.98
N SER A 88 -3.84 -7.10 -4.74
CA SER A 88 -4.46 -8.21 -4.00
C SER A 88 -5.94 -7.96 -3.70
N LEU A 89 -6.31 -6.70 -3.38
CA LEU A 89 -7.71 -6.33 -3.19
C LEU A 89 -8.48 -6.39 -4.51
N THR A 90 -7.88 -5.95 -5.62
CA THR A 90 -8.46 -6.03 -6.96
C THR A 90 -8.75 -7.47 -7.35
N ASP A 91 -7.81 -8.39 -7.14
CA ASP A 91 -8.02 -9.82 -7.39
C ASP A 91 -9.19 -10.39 -6.56
N SER A 92 -9.32 -9.92 -5.31
CA SER A 92 -10.42 -10.34 -4.44
C SER A 92 -11.77 -9.78 -4.91
N VAL A 93 -11.80 -8.54 -5.38
CA VAL A 93 -13.01 -7.89 -5.91
C VAL A 93 -13.43 -8.48 -7.25
N ASN A 94 -12.48 -8.81 -8.12
CA ASN A 94 -12.74 -9.39 -9.44
C ASN A 94 -13.40 -10.77 -9.38
N ARG A 95 -13.27 -11.49 -8.25
CA ARG A 95 -13.98 -12.77 -8.07
C ARG A 95 -15.50 -12.61 -8.04
N ASP A 96 -15.98 -11.43 -7.64
CA ASP A 96 -17.40 -11.09 -7.53
C ASP A 96 -17.92 -10.31 -8.76
N LEU A 97 -17.04 -10.01 -9.73
CA LEU A 97 -17.38 -9.30 -10.96
C LEU A 97 -17.47 -10.27 -12.14
N GLU A 98 -18.26 -9.89 -13.15
CA GLU A 98 -18.35 -10.65 -14.39
C GLU A 98 -17.00 -10.72 -15.10
N SER A 99 -16.66 -11.88 -15.66
CA SER A 99 -15.38 -12.11 -16.34
C SER A 99 -15.12 -11.16 -17.52
N THR A 100 -16.16 -10.62 -18.11
CA THR A 100 -16.13 -9.66 -19.24
C THR A 100 -15.93 -8.21 -18.79
N ASN A 101 -16.10 -7.92 -17.49
CA ASN A 101 -16.04 -6.55 -16.95
C ASN A 101 -15.26 -6.51 -15.63
N GLN A 102 -14.02 -6.96 -15.67
CA GLN A 102 -13.13 -6.97 -14.52
C GLN A 102 -12.29 -5.69 -14.44
N ILE A 103 -11.85 -5.38 -13.23
CA ILE A 103 -10.92 -4.28 -12.94
C ILE A 103 -9.51 -4.69 -13.37
N ASN A 104 -8.82 -3.82 -14.09
CA ASN A 104 -7.43 -4.00 -14.43
C ASN A 104 -6.54 -3.79 -13.19
N PHE A 105 -5.89 -4.86 -12.73
CA PHE A 105 -5.05 -4.80 -11.53
C PHE A 105 -3.80 -3.92 -11.71
N LEU A 106 -3.23 -3.82 -12.92
CA LEU A 106 -2.09 -2.93 -13.16
C LEU A 106 -2.49 -1.46 -13.00
N SER A 107 -3.68 -1.10 -13.50
CA SER A 107 -4.20 0.26 -13.36
C SER A 107 -4.43 0.62 -11.88
N THR A 108 -5.05 -0.25 -11.09
CA THR A 108 -5.26 -0.01 -9.65
C THR A 108 -3.96 0.02 -8.87
N MET A 109 -2.98 -0.81 -9.23
CA MET A 109 -1.65 -0.82 -8.62
C MET A 109 -0.94 0.52 -8.84
N LEU A 110 -0.88 1.00 -10.09
CA LEU A 110 -0.26 2.28 -10.44
C LEU A 110 -1.01 3.45 -9.80
N ALA A 111 -2.35 3.43 -9.83
CA ALA A 111 -3.16 4.44 -9.16
C ALA A 111 -2.88 4.48 -7.65
N SER A 112 -2.75 3.32 -6.98
CA SER A 112 -2.47 3.25 -5.55
C SER A 112 -1.09 3.78 -5.20
N ILE A 113 -0.08 3.49 -6.00
CA ILE A 113 1.27 4.06 -5.84
C ILE A 113 1.21 5.58 -5.98
N THR A 114 0.56 6.10 -7.04
CA THR A 114 0.41 7.54 -7.28
C THR A 114 -0.38 8.22 -6.17
N GLY A 115 -1.52 7.64 -5.78
CA GLY A 115 -2.35 8.18 -4.71
C GLY A 115 -1.65 8.17 -3.36
N PHE A 116 -0.88 7.12 -3.05
CA PHE A 116 -0.07 7.07 -1.85
C PHE A 116 1.00 8.16 -1.81
N LEU A 117 1.69 8.43 -2.93
CA LEU A 117 2.65 9.55 -3.00
C LEU A 117 1.99 10.89 -2.67
N ILE A 118 0.77 11.14 -3.13
CA ILE A 118 0.03 12.36 -2.81
C ILE A 118 -0.26 12.46 -1.30
N LEU A 119 -0.62 11.35 -0.66
CA LEU A 119 -0.96 11.31 0.77
C LEU A 119 0.25 11.36 1.71
N ALA A 120 1.44 10.93 1.23
CA ALA A 120 2.57 10.59 2.09
C ALA A 120 3.84 11.40 1.80
N SER A 121 3.85 12.22 0.74
CA SER A 121 5.07 12.89 0.32
C SER A 121 4.81 14.34 -0.06
N ASP A 122 5.74 15.21 0.33
CA ASP A 122 5.77 16.61 -0.10
C ASP A 122 6.78 16.79 -1.22
N ALA A 123 6.47 17.68 -2.16
CA ALA A 123 7.43 18.08 -3.18
C ALA A 123 8.56 18.90 -2.54
N ILE A 124 9.79 18.52 -2.84
CA ILE A 124 11.00 19.25 -2.43
C ILE A 124 11.81 19.59 -3.68
N GLU A 125 12.78 20.50 -3.56
CA GLU A 125 13.65 20.84 -4.66
C GLU A 125 14.39 19.59 -5.16
N GLY A 126 14.12 19.22 -6.42
CA GLY A 126 14.73 18.05 -7.06
C GLY A 126 14.15 16.69 -6.71
N GLY A 127 13.00 16.60 -5.98
CA GLY A 127 12.42 15.30 -5.64
C GLY A 127 11.19 15.33 -4.75
N PHE A 128 11.04 14.25 -4.01
CA PHE A 128 9.94 14.03 -3.06
C PHE A 128 10.50 13.72 -1.67
N ALA A 129 9.85 14.25 -0.64
CA ALA A 129 10.17 13.90 0.74
C ALA A 129 9.90 12.42 1.00
N SER A 130 10.89 11.66 1.45
CA SER A 130 10.80 10.20 1.64
C SER A 130 10.39 9.78 3.06
N GLY A 131 10.12 10.72 3.96
CA GLY A 131 9.91 10.45 5.39
C GLY A 131 8.80 9.46 5.72
N PHE A 132 7.75 9.40 4.90
CA PHE A 132 6.61 8.50 5.05
C PHE A 132 6.52 7.43 3.94
N LEU A 133 7.52 7.29 3.07
CA LEU A 133 7.51 6.25 2.03
C LEU A 133 7.88 4.86 2.58
N GLY A 134 8.57 4.83 3.74
CA GLY A 134 8.92 3.60 4.46
C GLY A 134 7.82 3.13 5.43
N THR A 135 8.22 2.39 6.45
CA THR A 135 7.30 1.74 7.42
C THR A 135 6.31 2.68 8.08
N LYS A 136 6.66 3.95 8.28
CA LYS A 136 5.78 4.97 8.87
C LYS A 136 4.53 5.24 8.04
N GLY A 137 4.59 5.05 6.71
CA GLY A 137 3.48 5.30 5.80
C GLY A 137 2.59 4.10 5.50
N LEU A 138 2.83 2.92 6.08
CA LEU A 138 2.09 1.69 5.76
C LEU A 138 0.58 1.83 5.89
N LEU A 139 0.09 2.51 6.92
CA LEU A 139 -1.36 2.70 7.12
C LEU A 139 -1.98 3.58 6.03
N SER A 140 -1.28 4.63 5.62
CA SER A 140 -1.69 5.49 4.51
C SER A 140 -1.64 4.75 3.17
N ALA A 141 -0.70 3.80 3.02
CA ALA A 141 -0.62 2.92 1.86
C ALA A 141 -1.87 2.04 1.74
N PHE A 142 -2.38 1.49 2.87
CA PHE A 142 -3.63 0.75 2.88
C PHE A 142 -4.84 1.62 2.58
N VAL A 143 -4.89 2.84 3.13
CA VAL A 143 -5.96 3.80 2.82
C VAL A 143 -5.99 4.09 1.32
N SER A 144 -4.84 4.40 0.71
CA SER A 144 -4.73 4.60 -0.73
C SER A 144 -5.27 3.40 -1.52
N ALA A 145 -4.78 2.19 -1.22
CA ALA A 145 -5.20 0.98 -1.90
C ALA A 145 -6.72 0.74 -1.79
N PHE A 146 -7.29 0.94 -0.60
CA PHE A 146 -8.70 0.70 -0.37
C PHE A 146 -9.60 1.71 -1.09
N VAL A 147 -9.27 2.99 -1.00
CA VAL A 147 -10.03 4.05 -1.67
C VAL A 147 -10.04 3.81 -3.18
N ILE A 148 -8.86 3.58 -3.76
CA ILE A 148 -8.70 3.41 -5.20
C ILE A 148 -9.47 2.20 -5.71
N VAL A 149 -9.27 1.03 -5.12
CA VAL A 149 -9.93 -0.19 -5.60
C VAL A 149 -11.45 -0.11 -5.46
N ASN A 150 -11.96 0.54 -4.38
CA ASN A 150 -13.39 0.75 -4.24
C ASN A 150 -13.98 1.71 -5.28
N ILE A 151 -13.27 2.78 -5.65
CA ILE A 151 -13.70 3.69 -6.72
C ILE A 151 -13.72 2.95 -8.07
N TYR A 152 -12.67 2.19 -8.39
CA TYR A 152 -12.65 1.35 -9.57
C TYR A 152 -13.83 0.35 -9.60
N LYS A 153 -14.10 -0.31 -8.46
CA LYS A 153 -15.25 -1.22 -8.32
C LYS A 153 -16.58 -0.52 -8.62
N VAL A 154 -16.76 0.70 -8.11
CA VAL A 154 -17.99 1.49 -8.38
C VAL A 154 -18.07 1.86 -9.84
N CYS A 155 -16.97 2.32 -10.45
CA CYS A 155 -16.95 2.67 -11.87
C CYS A 155 -17.26 1.47 -12.77
N VAL A 156 -16.64 0.32 -12.52
CA VAL A 156 -16.85 -0.90 -13.31
C VAL A 156 -18.29 -1.39 -13.17
N LYS A 157 -18.83 -1.45 -11.94
CA LYS A 157 -20.22 -1.88 -11.71
C LYS A 157 -21.26 -0.98 -12.39
N ASN A 158 -20.97 0.31 -12.50
CA ASN A 158 -21.88 1.28 -13.13
C ASN A 158 -21.52 1.58 -14.60
N ASN A 159 -20.58 0.85 -15.17
CA ASN A 159 -20.09 1.06 -16.54
C ASN A 159 -19.61 2.51 -16.81
N VAL A 160 -19.01 3.14 -15.81
CA VAL A 160 -18.44 4.48 -15.91
C VAL A 160 -17.04 4.38 -16.52
N SER A 161 -16.97 4.43 -17.84
CA SER A 161 -15.73 4.31 -18.61
C SER A 161 -15.88 4.92 -19.99
N ILE A 162 -14.77 5.27 -20.63
CA ILE A 162 -14.73 5.66 -22.04
C ILE A 162 -14.77 4.39 -22.86
N ARG A 163 -15.82 4.24 -23.70
CA ARG A 163 -15.94 3.11 -24.62
C ARG A 163 -15.34 3.48 -25.96
N MET A 164 -14.48 2.63 -26.45
CA MET A 164 -13.87 2.76 -27.77
C MET A 164 -14.60 1.86 -28.78
N PRO A 165 -14.61 2.23 -30.09
CA PRO A 165 -15.09 1.36 -31.15
C PRO A 165 -14.33 0.04 -31.20
N ASP A 166 -14.97 -1.02 -31.75
CA ASP A 166 -14.40 -2.37 -31.80
C ASP A 166 -13.14 -2.49 -32.69
N GLU A 167 -12.93 -1.52 -33.59
CA GLU A 167 -11.73 -1.43 -34.43
C GLU A 167 -10.46 -1.04 -33.65
N VAL A 168 -10.60 -0.51 -32.43
CA VAL A 168 -9.47 -0.11 -31.59
C VAL A 168 -8.84 -1.33 -30.92
N PRO A 169 -7.52 -1.51 -30.99
CA PRO A 169 -6.85 -2.62 -30.33
C PRO A 169 -7.22 -2.73 -28.82
N PRO A 170 -7.44 -3.94 -28.27
CA PRO A 170 -7.90 -4.14 -26.89
C PRO A 170 -7.04 -3.45 -25.82
N ASN A 171 -5.73 -3.43 -26.02
CA ASN A 171 -4.80 -2.78 -25.08
C ASN A 171 -5.04 -1.27 -24.99
N ILE A 172 -5.30 -0.62 -26.13
CA ILE A 172 -5.58 0.82 -26.18
C ILE A 172 -6.97 1.08 -25.57
N SER A 173 -7.97 0.28 -25.94
CA SER A 173 -9.31 0.36 -25.38
C SER A 173 -9.31 0.24 -23.87
N GLN A 174 -8.47 -0.64 -23.29
CA GLN A 174 -8.34 -0.79 -21.84
C GLN A 174 -7.78 0.46 -21.16
N VAL A 175 -6.81 1.14 -21.75
CA VAL A 175 -6.26 2.40 -21.20
C VAL A 175 -7.36 3.46 -21.07
N PHE A 176 -8.22 3.60 -22.10
CA PHE A 176 -9.34 4.55 -22.05
C PHE A 176 -10.42 4.14 -21.03
N LYS A 177 -10.68 2.84 -20.88
CA LYS A 177 -11.58 2.34 -19.82
C LYS A 177 -11.09 2.72 -18.42
N ASP A 178 -9.79 2.63 -18.20
CA ASP A 178 -9.18 2.88 -16.88
C ASP A 178 -9.00 4.38 -16.59
N LEU A 179 -9.05 5.26 -17.59
CA LEU A 179 -8.76 6.68 -17.43
C LEU A 179 -9.72 7.39 -16.47
N ILE A 180 -11.02 7.13 -16.57
CA ILE A 180 -12.01 7.76 -15.68
C ILE A 180 -11.85 7.25 -14.23
N PRO A 181 -11.83 5.92 -13.97
CA PRO A 181 -11.62 5.41 -12.61
C PRO A 181 -10.31 5.90 -11.99
N PHE A 182 -9.22 5.93 -12.78
CA PHE A 182 -7.93 6.45 -12.34
C PHE A 182 -8.04 7.91 -11.90
N THR A 183 -8.56 8.77 -12.77
CA THR A 183 -8.69 10.20 -12.49
C THR A 183 -9.57 10.46 -11.27
N LEU A 184 -10.73 9.81 -11.18
CA LEU A 184 -11.63 9.97 -10.04
C LEU A 184 -10.97 9.53 -8.73
N SER A 185 -10.21 8.43 -8.74
CA SER A 185 -9.54 7.94 -7.55
C SER A 185 -8.44 8.89 -7.09
N ILE A 186 -7.61 9.37 -8.00
CA ILE A 186 -6.51 10.30 -7.69
C ILE A 186 -7.06 11.63 -7.20
N VAL A 187 -8.08 12.19 -7.86
CA VAL A 187 -8.73 13.43 -7.43
C VAL A 187 -9.35 13.28 -6.04
N THR A 188 -9.98 12.13 -5.75
CA THR A 188 -10.55 11.86 -4.43
C THR A 188 -9.49 11.86 -3.34
N LEU A 189 -8.35 11.20 -3.55
CA LEU A 189 -7.25 11.18 -2.59
C LEU A 189 -6.59 12.56 -2.45
N TYR A 190 -6.46 13.30 -3.54
CA TYR A 190 -5.93 14.66 -3.52
C TYR A 190 -6.83 15.63 -2.73
N VAL A 191 -8.15 15.56 -2.94
CA VAL A 191 -9.12 16.33 -2.15
C VAL A 191 -9.05 15.94 -0.67
N LEU A 192 -8.92 14.66 -0.36
CA LEU A 192 -8.73 14.18 1.01
C LEU A 192 -7.46 14.79 1.64
N ASP A 193 -6.35 14.82 0.91
CA ASP A 193 -5.09 15.39 1.39
C ASP A 193 -5.22 16.91 1.63
N ILE A 194 -5.86 17.65 0.71
CA ILE A 194 -6.15 19.08 0.88
C ILE A 194 -6.99 19.33 2.14
N ILE A 195 -8.04 18.54 2.37
CA ILE A 195 -8.88 18.69 3.56
C ILE A 195 -8.07 18.46 4.83
N VAL A 196 -7.28 17.40 4.89
CA VAL A 196 -6.47 17.08 6.06
C VAL A 196 -5.40 18.16 6.29
N ARG A 197 -4.71 18.63 5.25
CA ARG A 197 -3.72 19.71 5.37
C ARG A 197 -4.33 21.01 5.88
N ASN A 198 -5.53 21.35 5.42
CA ASN A 198 -6.22 22.58 5.87
C ASN A 198 -6.78 22.46 7.29
N THR A 199 -7.11 21.26 7.78
CA THR A 199 -7.72 21.05 9.09
C THR A 199 -6.70 20.69 10.17
N VAL A 200 -5.71 19.88 9.83
CA VAL A 200 -4.70 19.33 10.76
C VAL A 200 -3.33 20.00 10.57
N GLY A 201 -3.07 20.58 9.40
CA GLY A 201 -1.79 21.25 9.08
C GLY A 201 -0.67 20.31 8.61
N THR A 202 -0.98 19.01 8.44
CA THR A 202 0.01 17.98 8.05
C THR A 202 -0.50 17.11 6.92
N SER A 203 0.37 16.30 6.31
CA SER A 203 -0.04 15.29 5.31
C SER A 203 -0.94 14.22 5.94
N VAL A 204 -1.72 13.52 5.11
CA VAL A 204 -2.56 12.40 5.59
C VAL A 204 -1.71 11.33 6.27
N ALA A 205 -0.52 11.03 5.76
CA ALA A 205 0.35 10.04 6.34
C ALA A 205 0.85 10.44 7.74
N GLU A 206 1.19 11.69 7.92
CA GLU A 206 1.62 12.23 9.21
C GLU A 206 0.45 12.30 10.20
N ALA A 207 -0.73 12.74 9.75
CA ALA A 207 -1.94 12.79 10.56
C ALA A 207 -2.34 11.39 11.07
N ILE A 208 -2.30 10.36 10.22
CA ILE A 208 -2.55 8.98 10.62
C ILE A 208 -1.49 8.50 11.62
N GLY A 209 -0.22 8.81 11.38
CA GLY A 209 0.89 8.45 12.28
C GLY A 209 0.72 9.06 13.67
N THR A 210 0.40 10.34 13.76
CA THR A 210 0.15 11.06 15.03
C THR A 210 -1.08 10.56 15.76
N LEU A 211 -2.16 10.28 15.05
CA LEU A 211 -3.40 9.75 15.65
C LEU A 211 -3.18 8.38 16.29
N LEU A 212 -2.32 7.56 15.72
CA LEU A 212 -2.06 6.19 16.18
C LEU A 212 -0.84 6.06 17.09
N ALA A 213 -0.02 7.11 17.19
CA ALA A 213 1.14 7.15 18.08
C ALA A 213 0.81 6.74 19.53
N PRO A 214 -0.32 7.19 20.17
CA PRO A 214 -0.68 6.77 21.52
C PRO A 214 -0.92 5.27 21.65
N LEU A 215 -1.43 4.60 20.61
CA LEU A 215 -1.67 3.15 20.63
C LEU A 215 -0.36 2.35 20.64
N PHE A 216 0.70 2.89 19.99
CA PHE A 216 2.02 2.26 19.96
C PHE A 216 2.88 2.58 21.18
N THR A 217 2.58 3.69 21.89
CA THR A 217 3.29 4.05 23.13
C THR A 217 2.67 3.43 24.38
N ALA A 218 1.40 2.95 24.28
CA ALA A 218 0.68 2.30 25.37
C ALA A 218 0.82 0.76 25.39
N ALA A 219 1.46 0.16 24.38
CA ALA A 219 1.74 -1.27 24.25
C ALA A 219 3.17 -1.60 24.62
#